data_dc96c32485278d1e3879b76595cede0f
#
_entry.id   dc96c32485278d1e3879b76595cede0f
#
_cell.length_a   1.000
_cell.length_b   1.000
_cell.length_c   1.000
_cell.angle_alpha   90.00
_cell.angle_beta   90.00
_cell.angle_gamma   90.00
#
_symmetry.space_group_name_H-M   'P 1'
#
loop_
_entity.id
_entity.type
_entity.pdbx_description
1 polymer ?
#
loop_
_entity_poly.entity_id
_entity_poly.type
_entity_poly.pdbx_seq_one_letter_code
_entity_poly.pdbx_strand_id
1 'polypeptide(L)'
;GVNKFSVNSKFCIQDIGSKELTEKGILSLVQESLRRLKIHKLDSLLLHRSEDLLGPSQNLIISTINTLKEKNLISKFGISVYTPEEIFQCLEVCDLDVIQAPVNFFDRRFLDSVVIEKCKDHQIELHARSIFLQGLLLLEKAKIPKKFLTFSDELGLWHQFLAENNLTPLQACLAFVLTQQELSKIIFGIDSLEQLMEITSAASEFTDIKTKFSENIISNNNLIDPRLWPSS
;
A
#
# COMPACT_ATOMS: atom_id res chain seq x y z
N GLY A 1 20.85 -6.34 20.19
CA GLY A 1 19.75 -5.39 20.28
C GLY A 1 18.55 -5.95 19.53
N VAL A 2 17.43 -6.08 20.21
CA VAL A 2 16.17 -6.50 19.58
C VAL A 2 15.82 -5.42 18.57
N ASN A 3 15.69 -5.79 17.29
CA ASN A 3 15.19 -4.87 16.27
C ASN A 3 13.79 -4.39 16.69
N LYS A 4 13.68 -3.13 17.09
CA LYS A 4 12.41 -2.52 17.48
C LYS A 4 11.44 -2.34 16.29
N PHE A 5 11.92 -2.52 15.07
CA PHE A 5 11.19 -2.23 13.85
C PHE A 5 11.14 -3.47 12.95
N SER A 6 9.97 -3.74 12.37
CA SER A 6 9.86 -4.66 11.26
C SER A 6 10.25 -3.94 9.97
N VAL A 7 11.05 -4.59 9.13
CA VAL A 7 11.53 -4.00 7.89
C VAL A 7 10.97 -4.78 6.71
N ASN A 8 10.27 -4.06 5.84
CA ASN A 8 9.70 -4.59 4.62
C ASN A 8 10.46 -4.03 3.41
N SER A 9 10.64 -4.84 2.38
CA SER A 9 11.23 -4.40 1.13
C SER A 9 10.39 -4.84 -0.05
N LYS A 10 10.56 -4.14 -1.19
CA LYS A 10 9.91 -4.51 -2.46
C LYS A 10 10.94 -4.63 -3.57
N PHE A 11 10.67 -5.50 -4.52
CA PHE A 11 11.42 -5.59 -5.77
C PHE A 11 10.49 -5.81 -6.96
N CYS A 12 10.97 -5.48 -8.14
CA CYS A 12 10.34 -5.90 -9.40
C CYS A 12 11.39 -6.60 -10.27
N ILE A 13 10.96 -7.38 -11.25
CA ILE A 13 11.87 -8.07 -12.17
C ILE A 13 12.80 -7.09 -12.88
N GLN A 14 12.31 -5.90 -13.19
CA GLN A 14 13.07 -4.84 -13.86
C GLN A 14 14.28 -4.35 -13.04
N ASP A 15 14.25 -4.49 -11.72
CA ASP A 15 15.37 -4.10 -10.84
C ASP A 15 16.60 -5.01 -11.02
N ILE A 16 16.41 -6.19 -11.63
CA ILE A 16 17.48 -7.18 -11.87
C ILE A 16 18.34 -6.78 -13.09
N GLY A 17 17.88 -5.78 -13.87
CA GLY A 17 18.58 -5.24 -15.03
C GLY A 17 18.53 -6.16 -16.26
N SER A 18 19.39 -5.89 -17.25
CA SER A 18 19.45 -6.64 -18.52
C SER A 18 20.04 -8.07 -18.38
N LYS A 19 20.33 -8.52 -17.18
CA LYS A 19 20.74 -9.90 -16.91
C LYS A 19 19.51 -10.78 -16.86
N GLU A 20 19.64 -11.98 -17.44
CA GLU A 20 18.60 -13.00 -17.36
C GLU A 20 18.14 -13.18 -15.91
N LEU A 21 16.81 -13.15 -15.70
CA LEU A 21 16.23 -13.35 -14.37
C LEU A 21 16.62 -14.73 -13.86
N THR A 22 17.33 -14.77 -12.75
CA THR A 22 17.81 -16.02 -12.14
C THR A 22 17.54 -15.99 -10.63
N GLU A 23 17.47 -17.16 -10.02
CA GLU A 23 17.42 -17.31 -8.56
C GLU A 23 18.57 -16.53 -7.90
N LYS A 24 19.79 -16.68 -8.41
CA LYS A 24 20.97 -15.96 -7.91
C LYS A 24 20.80 -14.44 -7.98
N GLY A 25 20.16 -13.93 -9.02
CA GLY A 25 19.88 -12.49 -9.19
C GLY A 25 18.95 -11.97 -8.09
N ILE A 26 17.83 -12.66 -7.85
CA ILE A 26 16.87 -12.28 -6.79
C ILE A 26 17.53 -12.40 -5.41
N LEU A 27 18.24 -13.50 -5.14
CA LEU A 27 18.97 -13.68 -3.87
C LEU A 27 19.98 -12.55 -3.63
N SER A 28 20.72 -12.14 -4.67
CA SER A 28 21.68 -11.04 -4.57
C SER A 28 21.04 -9.70 -4.25
N LEU A 29 19.87 -9.40 -4.83
CA LEU A 29 19.10 -8.18 -4.50
C LEU A 29 18.68 -8.15 -3.04
N VAL A 30 18.15 -9.27 -2.53
CA VAL A 30 17.74 -9.38 -1.14
C VAL A 30 18.93 -9.25 -0.20
N GLN A 31 20.04 -9.94 -0.49
CA GLN A 31 21.27 -9.87 0.31
C GLN A 31 21.86 -8.45 0.32
N GLU A 32 21.85 -7.75 -0.82
CA GLU A 32 22.31 -6.36 -0.88
C GLU A 32 21.41 -5.44 -0.07
N SER A 33 20.08 -5.62 -0.11
CA SER A 33 19.15 -4.88 0.72
C SER A 33 19.42 -5.11 2.21
N LEU A 34 19.61 -6.36 2.64
CA LEU A 34 19.93 -6.70 4.02
C LEU A 34 21.26 -6.06 4.47
N ARG A 35 22.28 -6.12 3.59
CA ARG A 35 23.60 -5.51 3.85
C ARG A 35 23.50 -3.99 4.04
N ARG A 36 22.77 -3.29 3.14
CA ARG A 36 22.58 -1.83 3.19
C ARG A 36 21.80 -1.41 4.42
N LEU A 37 20.77 -2.17 4.78
CA LEU A 37 19.93 -1.92 5.95
C LEU A 37 20.59 -2.36 7.27
N LYS A 38 21.74 -3.09 7.20
CA LYS A 38 22.46 -3.66 8.34
C LYS A 38 21.58 -4.55 9.22
N ILE A 39 20.75 -5.36 8.58
CA ILE A 39 19.86 -6.34 9.22
C ILE A 39 20.12 -7.73 8.63
N HIS A 40 19.67 -8.76 9.33
CA HIS A 40 19.88 -10.15 8.91
C HIS A 40 18.67 -10.76 8.21
N LYS A 41 17.49 -10.16 8.38
CA LYS A 41 16.23 -10.69 7.89
C LYS A 41 15.24 -9.56 7.63
N LEU A 42 14.47 -9.65 6.54
CA LEU A 42 13.29 -8.82 6.30
C LEU A 42 12.06 -9.45 6.99
N ASP A 43 11.19 -8.62 7.50
CA ASP A 43 9.87 -9.07 7.96
C ASP A 43 9.03 -9.53 6.76
N SER A 44 8.96 -8.71 5.72
CA SER A 44 8.33 -9.13 4.47
C SER A 44 9.10 -8.64 3.23
N LEU A 45 9.06 -9.47 2.19
CA LEU A 45 9.50 -9.14 0.85
C LEU A 45 8.29 -9.16 -0.08
N LEU A 46 8.06 -8.06 -0.80
CA LEU A 46 6.92 -7.94 -1.70
C LEU A 46 7.37 -7.82 -3.15
N LEU A 47 6.64 -8.44 -4.06
CA LEU A 47 6.69 -8.05 -5.47
C LEU A 47 5.99 -6.69 -5.65
N HIS A 48 6.64 -5.83 -6.42
CA HIS A 48 6.11 -4.49 -6.70
C HIS A 48 4.94 -4.53 -7.69
N ARG A 49 4.88 -5.58 -8.53
CA ARG A 49 3.86 -5.79 -9.56
C ARG A 49 3.34 -7.22 -9.50
N SER A 50 2.04 -7.37 -9.50
CA SER A 50 1.37 -8.68 -9.57
C SER A 50 1.66 -9.41 -10.87
N GLU A 51 1.82 -8.68 -11.99
CA GLU A 51 2.12 -9.25 -13.31
C GLU A 51 3.44 -10.02 -13.33
N ASP A 52 4.41 -9.64 -12.48
CA ASP A 52 5.68 -10.36 -12.35
C ASP A 52 5.46 -11.80 -11.84
N LEU A 53 4.47 -12.00 -10.96
CA LEU A 53 4.11 -13.31 -10.42
C LEU A 53 3.23 -14.12 -11.39
N LEU A 54 2.40 -13.45 -12.18
CA LEU A 54 1.48 -14.08 -13.14
C LEU A 54 2.12 -14.35 -14.50
N GLY A 55 3.37 -13.93 -14.69
CA GLY A 55 4.10 -14.03 -15.95
C GLY A 55 4.96 -15.29 -16.09
N PRO A 56 5.80 -15.35 -17.15
CA PRO A 56 6.64 -16.51 -17.45
C PRO A 56 7.64 -16.88 -16.34
N SER A 57 7.94 -15.92 -15.46
CA SER A 57 8.91 -16.11 -14.37
C SER A 57 8.30 -16.67 -13.08
N GLN A 58 7.02 -17.00 -13.06
CA GLN A 58 6.26 -17.45 -11.90
C GLN A 58 6.98 -18.54 -11.11
N ASN A 59 7.33 -19.66 -11.74
CA ASN A 59 7.93 -20.80 -11.07
C ASN A 59 9.31 -20.46 -10.45
N LEU A 60 10.08 -19.63 -11.16
CA LEU A 60 11.36 -19.16 -10.66
C LEU A 60 11.19 -18.26 -9.42
N ILE A 61 10.23 -17.34 -9.46
CA ILE A 61 9.94 -16.46 -8.32
C ILE A 61 9.51 -17.30 -7.12
N ILE A 62 8.54 -18.19 -7.28
CA ILE A 62 8.02 -19.02 -6.19
C ILE A 62 9.12 -19.88 -5.58
N SER A 63 9.92 -20.57 -6.40
CA SER A 63 11.03 -21.39 -5.90
C SER A 63 12.08 -20.55 -5.15
N THR A 64 12.38 -19.35 -5.68
CA THR A 64 13.35 -18.45 -5.02
C THR A 64 12.81 -17.92 -3.69
N ILE A 65 11.51 -17.59 -3.62
CA ILE A 65 10.88 -17.16 -2.36
C ILE A 65 10.97 -18.26 -1.30
N ASN A 66 10.71 -19.51 -1.68
CA ASN A 66 10.86 -20.65 -0.77
C ASN A 66 12.30 -20.76 -0.28
N THR A 67 13.29 -20.68 -1.17
CA THR A 67 14.71 -20.64 -0.81
C THR A 67 15.04 -19.49 0.18
N LEU A 68 14.47 -18.30 -0.03
CA LEU A 68 14.66 -17.16 0.87
C LEU A 68 14.05 -17.39 2.26
N LYS A 69 12.86 -18.01 2.33
CA LYS A 69 12.22 -18.39 3.59
C LYS A 69 13.03 -19.49 4.32
N GLU A 70 13.46 -20.53 3.62
CA GLU A 70 14.30 -21.60 4.16
C GLU A 70 15.63 -21.09 4.72
N LYS A 71 16.26 -20.15 4.02
CA LYS A 71 17.51 -19.48 4.47
C LYS A 71 17.26 -18.44 5.58
N ASN A 72 16.02 -18.27 6.02
CA ASN A 72 15.63 -17.31 7.04
C ASN A 72 16.01 -15.85 6.72
N LEU A 73 16.05 -15.49 5.42
CA LEU A 73 16.34 -14.14 4.95
C LEU A 73 15.09 -13.26 4.89
N ILE A 74 13.91 -13.88 4.77
CA ILE A 74 12.60 -13.22 4.84
C ILE A 74 11.66 -14.04 5.75
N SER A 75 10.69 -13.37 6.39
CA SER A 75 9.64 -14.07 7.15
C SER A 75 8.39 -14.28 6.31
N LYS A 76 8.02 -13.29 5.52
CA LYS A 76 6.76 -13.21 4.77
C LYS A 76 7.02 -12.85 3.33
N PHE A 77 6.15 -13.36 2.45
CA PHE A 77 6.10 -12.97 1.05
C PHE A 77 4.76 -12.32 0.73
N GLY A 78 4.77 -11.31 -0.14
CA GLY A 78 3.55 -10.63 -0.54
C GLY A 78 3.66 -9.93 -1.88
N ILE A 79 2.59 -9.23 -2.21
CA ILE A 79 2.49 -8.45 -3.45
C ILE A 79 1.92 -7.06 -3.20
N SER A 80 2.28 -6.12 -4.08
CA SER A 80 1.60 -4.82 -4.18
C SER A 80 0.64 -4.86 -5.35
N VAL A 81 -0.62 -4.56 -5.11
CA VAL A 81 -1.71 -4.67 -6.09
C VAL A 81 -2.38 -3.32 -6.33
N TYR A 82 -3.09 -3.21 -7.45
CA TYR A 82 -3.91 -2.06 -7.81
C TYR A 82 -5.39 -2.38 -7.93
N THR A 83 -5.74 -3.65 -8.10
CA THR A 83 -7.13 -4.09 -8.17
C THR A 83 -7.37 -5.35 -7.31
N PRO A 84 -8.60 -5.57 -6.80
CA PRO A 84 -8.93 -6.79 -6.09
C PRO A 84 -8.72 -8.08 -6.91
N GLU A 85 -8.96 -8.03 -8.22
CA GLU A 85 -8.81 -9.17 -9.14
C GLU A 85 -7.38 -9.71 -9.13
N GLU A 86 -6.38 -8.82 -9.01
CA GLU A 86 -4.98 -9.22 -8.91
C GLU A 86 -4.71 -10.12 -7.70
N ILE A 87 -5.42 -9.90 -6.57
CA ILE A 87 -5.32 -10.75 -5.38
C ILE A 87 -5.78 -12.17 -5.72
N PHE A 88 -6.97 -12.28 -6.31
CA PHE A 88 -7.56 -13.59 -6.61
C PHE A 88 -6.69 -14.37 -7.58
N GLN A 89 -6.19 -13.73 -8.65
CA GLN A 89 -5.30 -14.35 -9.61
C GLN A 89 -3.97 -14.83 -8.98
N CYS A 90 -3.36 -14.02 -8.12
CA CYS A 90 -2.12 -14.40 -7.46
C CYS A 90 -2.31 -15.55 -6.45
N LEU A 91 -3.45 -15.61 -5.77
CA LEU A 91 -3.76 -16.70 -4.85
C LEU A 91 -4.02 -18.04 -5.54
N GLU A 92 -4.32 -18.05 -6.84
CA GLU A 92 -4.40 -19.29 -7.62
C GLU A 92 -3.03 -19.92 -7.86
N VAL A 93 -1.95 -19.15 -7.74
CA VAL A 93 -0.61 -19.61 -8.10
C VAL A 93 0.35 -19.77 -6.94
N CYS A 94 0.16 -19.02 -5.84
CA CYS A 94 0.95 -19.22 -4.62
C CYS A 94 0.26 -18.65 -3.38
N ASP A 95 0.69 -19.13 -2.21
CA ASP A 95 0.29 -18.55 -0.93
C ASP A 95 0.98 -17.20 -0.71
N LEU A 96 0.21 -16.24 -0.21
CA LEU A 96 0.66 -14.90 0.12
C LEU A 96 0.47 -14.65 1.62
N ASP A 97 1.47 -14.04 2.25
CA ASP A 97 1.39 -13.63 3.65
C ASP A 97 0.96 -12.16 3.79
N VAL A 98 1.21 -11.33 2.76
CA VAL A 98 0.97 -9.88 2.79
C VAL A 98 0.44 -9.39 1.46
N ILE A 99 -0.58 -8.55 1.50
CA ILE A 99 -1.05 -7.77 0.36
C ILE A 99 -0.91 -6.28 0.70
N GLN A 100 -0.29 -5.52 -0.17
CA GLN A 100 -0.21 -4.07 -0.05
C GLN A 100 -1.05 -3.41 -1.14
N ALA A 101 -2.15 -2.75 -0.73
CA ALA A 101 -3.17 -2.20 -1.62
C ALA A 101 -3.41 -0.71 -1.37
N PRO A 102 -3.85 0.06 -2.36
CA PRO A 102 -4.28 1.43 -2.14
C PRO A 102 -5.58 1.44 -1.33
N VAL A 103 -5.59 2.19 -0.22
CA VAL A 103 -6.81 2.41 0.58
C VAL A 103 -6.81 3.87 1.03
N ASN A 104 -7.86 4.60 0.66
CA ASN A 104 -8.06 5.99 1.08
C ASN A 104 -9.55 6.35 1.01
N PHE A 105 -9.85 7.60 1.31
CA PHE A 105 -11.24 8.10 1.34
C PHE A 105 -12.05 7.75 0.08
N PHE A 106 -11.43 7.82 -1.10
CA PHE A 106 -12.06 7.51 -2.38
C PHE A 106 -11.86 6.07 -2.83
N ASP A 107 -10.75 5.43 -2.48
CA ASP A 107 -10.47 4.04 -2.88
C ASP A 107 -10.74 3.08 -1.72
N ARG A 108 -11.91 2.45 -1.78
CA ARG A 108 -12.40 1.49 -0.78
C ARG A 108 -12.53 0.07 -1.32
N ARG A 109 -12.09 -0.17 -2.57
CA ARG A 109 -12.27 -1.45 -3.24
C ARG A 109 -11.70 -2.64 -2.46
N PHE A 110 -10.64 -2.40 -1.69
CA PHE A 110 -9.99 -3.42 -0.86
C PHE A 110 -10.62 -3.60 0.53
N LEU A 111 -11.63 -2.79 0.85
CA LEU A 111 -12.46 -2.92 2.07
C LEU A 111 -13.78 -3.65 1.79
N ASP A 112 -13.98 -4.09 0.54
CA ASP A 112 -15.12 -4.93 0.17
C ASP A 112 -15.10 -6.25 0.94
N SER A 113 -16.28 -6.72 1.36
CA SER A 113 -16.42 -7.93 2.19
C SER A 113 -15.79 -9.17 1.55
N VAL A 114 -15.92 -9.32 0.22
CA VAL A 114 -15.35 -10.47 -0.51
C VAL A 114 -13.81 -10.46 -0.43
N VAL A 115 -13.19 -9.28 -0.56
CA VAL A 115 -11.74 -9.13 -0.43
C VAL A 115 -11.28 -9.42 0.99
N ILE A 116 -12.00 -8.85 1.97
CA ILE A 116 -11.68 -9.02 3.40
C ILE A 116 -11.81 -10.48 3.84
N GLU A 117 -12.91 -11.15 3.46
CA GLU A 117 -13.11 -12.58 3.75
C GLU A 117 -12.00 -13.42 3.11
N LYS A 118 -11.65 -13.15 1.85
CA LYS A 118 -10.54 -13.84 1.18
C LYS A 118 -9.21 -13.68 1.90
N CYS A 119 -8.90 -12.47 2.35
CA CYS A 119 -7.69 -12.21 3.14
C CYS A 119 -7.71 -12.97 4.47
N LYS A 120 -8.86 -13.01 5.16
CA LYS A 120 -9.02 -13.74 6.43
C LYS A 120 -8.85 -15.25 6.25
N ASP A 121 -9.48 -15.83 5.23
CA ASP A 121 -9.41 -17.27 4.93
C ASP A 121 -7.98 -17.74 4.68
N HIS A 122 -7.17 -16.91 4.03
CA HIS A 122 -5.75 -17.18 3.75
C HIS A 122 -4.79 -16.62 4.80
N GLN A 123 -5.28 -16.01 5.90
CA GLN A 123 -4.48 -15.40 6.96
C GLN A 123 -3.52 -14.30 6.44
N ILE A 124 -3.95 -13.54 5.45
CA ILE A 124 -3.18 -12.50 4.78
C ILE A 124 -3.25 -11.18 5.55
N GLU A 125 -2.10 -10.56 5.80
CA GLU A 125 -2.04 -9.19 6.29
C GLU A 125 -2.35 -8.20 5.16
N LEU A 126 -3.40 -7.38 5.33
CA LEU A 126 -3.72 -6.31 4.40
C LEU A 126 -3.06 -5.01 4.87
N HIS A 127 -2.14 -4.49 4.06
CA HIS A 127 -1.45 -3.23 4.31
C HIS A 127 -1.99 -2.13 3.40
N ALA A 128 -2.50 -1.04 4.00
CA ALA A 128 -2.94 0.13 3.25
C ALA A 128 -1.75 1.00 2.81
N ARG A 129 -1.72 1.38 1.52
CA ARG A 129 -0.84 2.41 0.98
C ARG A 129 -1.64 3.50 0.28
N SER A 130 -0.98 4.56 -0.17
CA SER A 130 -1.62 5.68 -0.90
C SER A 130 -2.76 6.34 -0.13
N ILE A 131 -2.67 6.36 1.18
CA ILE A 131 -3.71 6.90 2.07
C ILE A 131 -3.99 8.38 1.86
N PHE A 132 -3.00 9.11 1.31
CA PHE A 132 -3.10 10.53 0.95
C PHE A 132 -3.32 10.76 -0.55
N LEU A 133 -3.54 9.69 -1.34
CA LEU A 133 -3.70 9.75 -2.80
C LEU A 133 -2.62 10.63 -3.45
N GLN A 134 -1.34 10.24 -3.30
CA GLN A 134 -0.16 10.99 -3.76
C GLN A 134 -0.12 12.45 -3.25
N GLY A 135 -0.67 12.71 -2.07
CA GLY A 135 -0.77 14.04 -1.47
C GLY A 135 -1.95 14.88 -1.96
N LEU A 136 -2.71 14.43 -2.95
CA LEU A 136 -3.85 15.17 -3.48
C LEU A 136 -4.90 15.48 -2.40
N LEU A 137 -5.17 14.51 -1.52
CA LEU A 137 -6.11 14.67 -0.42
C LEU A 137 -5.64 15.63 0.68
N LEU A 138 -4.36 15.97 0.73
CA LEU A 138 -3.82 16.92 1.70
C LEU A 138 -3.87 18.38 1.21
N LEU A 139 -4.20 18.60 -0.07
CA LEU A 139 -4.22 19.94 -0.64
C LEU A 139 -5.44 20.74 -0.19
N GLU A 140 -5.23 22.01 0.07
CA GLU A 140 -6.31 22.99 0.19
C GLU A 140 -7.02 23.14 -1.16
N LYS A 141 -8.33 23.38 -1.14
CA LYS A 141 -9.16 23.51 -2.35
C LYS A 141 -8.57 24.47 -3.40
N ALA A 142 -8.02 25.60 -2.95
CA ALA A 142 -7.42 26.61 -3.82
C ALA A 142 -6.07 26.20 -4.44
N LYS A 143 -5.43 25.16 -3.90
CA LYS A 143 -4.12 24.66 -4.34
C LYS A 143 -4.20 23.43 -5.25
N ILE A 144 -5.41 22.95 -5.56
CA ILE A 144 -5.61 21.81 -6.44
C ILE A 144 -5.12 22.15 -7.85
N PRO A 145 -4.18 21.37 -8.43
CA PRO A 145 -3.68 21.60 -9.78
C PRO A 145 -4.79 21.51 -10.83
N LYS A 146 -4.69 22.33 -11.88
CA LYS A 146 -5.70 22.41 -12.96
C LYS A 146 -5.99 21.07 -13.63
N LYS A 147 -5.02 20.18 -13.71
CA LYS A 147 -5.18 18.83 -14.27
C LYS A 147 -6.22 17.96 -13.55
N PHE A 148 -6.57 18.30 -12.32
CA PHE A 148 -7.59 17.62 -11.53
C PHE A 148 -8.97 18.28 -11.58
N LEU A 149 -9.18 19.31 -12.42
CA LEU A 149 -10.49 19.97 -12.58
C LEU A 149 -11.58 19.01 -13.08
N THR A 150 -11.18 17.95 -13.80
CA THR A 150 -12.12 16.91 -14.24
C THR A 150 -12.71 16.11 -13.07
N PHE A 151 -12.11 16.20 -11.88
CA PHE A 151 -12.56 15.57 -10.63
C PHE A 151 -13.07 16.58 -9.62
N SER A 152 -13.54 17.75 -10.11
CA SER A 152 -14.00 18.85 -9.26
C SER A 152 -15.14 18.45 -8.32
N ASP A 153 -16.02 17.56 -8.77
CA ASP A 153 -17.17 17.12 -7.99
C ASP A 153 -16.73 16.21 -6.84
N GLU A 154 -15.87 15.21 -7.11
CA GLU A 154 -15.33 14.33 -6.08
C GLU A 154 -14.49 15.11 -5.06
N LEU A 155 -13.59 15.99 -5.53
CA LEU A 155 -12.78 16.83 -4.66
C LEU A 155 -13.63 17.88 -3.92
N GLY A 156 -14.72 18.33 -4.53
CA GLY A 156 -15.72 19.19 -3.88
C GLY A 156 -16.37 18.48 -2.69
N LEU A 157 -16.82 17.23 -2.87
CA LEU A 157 -17.37 16.39 -1.80
C LEU A 157 -16.36 16.16 -0.67
N TRP A 158 -15.08 15.93 -1.02
CA TRP A 158 -14.02 15.81 -0.02
C TRP A 158 -13.91 17.06 0.86
N HIS A 159 -13.81 18.24 0.25
CA HIS A 159 -13.71 19.48 1.02
C HIS A 159 -14.97 19.84 1.80
N GLN A 160 -16.14 19.48 1.28
CA GLN A 160 -17.39 19.61 2.01
C GLN A 160 -17.39 18.70 3.25
N PHE A 161 -17.00 17.43 3.10
CA PHE A 161 -16.86 16.49 4.20
C PHE A 161 -15.91 17.01 5.30
N LEU A 162 -14.77 17.59 4.92
CA LEU A 162 -13.83 18.20 5.88
C LEU A 162 -14.47 19.34 6.67
N ALA A 163 -15.18 20.22 5.97
CA ALA A 163 -15.84 21.39 6.59
C ALA A 163 -16.98 20.97 7.54
N GLU A 164 -17.83 20.02 7.13
CA GLU A 164 -18.94 19.52 7.93
C GLU A 164 -18.49 18.82 9.21
N ASN A 165 -17.31 18.18 9.19
CA ASN A 165 -16.78 17.45 10.34
C ASN A 165 -15.70 18.24 11.11
N ASN A 166 -15.39 19.46 10.69
CA ASN A 166 -14.35 20.32 11.28
C ASN A 166 -12.99 19.58 11.37
N LEU A 167 -12.60 18.90 10.29
CA LEU A 167 -11.37 18.12 10.21
C LEU A 167 -10.37 18.77 9.27
N THR A 168 -9.10 18.70 9.63
CA THR A 168 -8.03 18.93 8.65
C THR A 168 -7.95 17.77 7.66
N PRO A 169 -7.42 17.98 6.45
CA PRO A 169 -7.20 16.91 5.48
C PRO A 169 -6.43 15.72 6.04
N LEU A 170 -5.36 15.99 6.80
CA LEU A 170 -4.53 14.97 7.43
C LEU A 170 -5.32 14.15 8.45
N GLN A 171 -6.06 14.82 9.34
CA GLN A 171 -6.90 14.15 10.34
C GLN A 171 -7.94 13.25 9.67
N ALA A 172 -8.61 13.71 8.62
CA ALA A 172 -9.62 12.94 7.94
C ALA A 172 -9.04 11.71 7.21
N CYS A 173 -7.89 11.85 6.54
CA CYS A 173 -7.21 10.71 5.89
C CYS A 173 -6.80 9.65 6.91
N LEU A 174 -6.20 10.06 8.03
CA LEU A 174 -5.79 9.14 9.09
C LEU A 174 -7.00 8.51 9.79
N ALA A 175 -8.01 9.31 10.10
CA ALA A 175 -9.26 8.84 10.69
C ALA A 175 -9.87 7.72 9.85
N PHE A 176 -9.92 7.91 8.53
CA PHE A 176 -10.49 6.93 7.63
C PHE A 176 -9.77 5.57 7.74
N VAL A 177 -8.44 5.55 7.61
CA VAL A 177 -7.70 4.27 7.59
C VAL A 177 -7.54 3.65 8.97
N LEU A 178 -7.45 4.44 10.04
CA LEU A 178 -7.30 3.94 11.41
C LEU A 178 -8.60 3.32 11.97
N THR A 179 -9.75 3.64 11.39
CA THR A 179 -11.04 2.99 11.75
C THR A 179 -11.23 1.64 11.10
N GLN A 180 -10.44 1.29 10.07
CA GLN A 180 -10.56 0.01 9.37
C GLN A 180 -9.82 -1.09 10.13
N GLN A 181 -10.56 -1.92 10.87
CA GLN A 181 -9.98 -2.99 11.71
C GLN A 181 -9.32 -4.10 10.89
N GLU A 182 -9.64 -4.19 9.62
CA GLU A 182 -9.11 -5.17 8.67
C GLU A 182 -7.70 -4.84 8.19
N LEU A 183 -7.27 -3.59 8.37
CA LEU A 183 -5.94 -3.15 7.96
C LEU A 183 -4.91 -3.49 9.04
N SER A 184 -3.94 -4.32 8.69
CA SER A 184 -2.86 -4.72 9.61
C SER A 184 -1.79 -3.65 9.75
N LYS A 185 -1.50 -2.89 8.68
CA LYS A 185 -0.53 -1.79 8.66
C LYS A 185 -0.97 -0.67 7.72
N ILE A 186 -0.56 0.55 8.07
CA ILE A 186 -0.76 1.75 7.25
C ILE A 186 0.61 2.25 6.81
N ILE A 187 0.78 2.43 5.50
CA ILE A 187 2.06 2.80 4.88
C ILE A 187 1.92 4.14 4.17
N PHE A 188 2.79 5.05 4.51
CA PHE A 188 2.87 6.37 3.90
C PHE A 188 4.34 6.78 3.70
N GLY A 189 4.59 7.64 2.70
CA GLY A 189 5.89 8.25 2.50
C GLY A 189 6.07 9.47 3.39
N ILE A 190 7.30 9.73 3.80
CA ILE A 190 7.71 10.94 4.53
C ILE A 190 9.00 11.45 3.93
N ASP A 191 9.12 12.78 3.83
CA ASP A 191 10.29 13.45 3.29
C ASP A 191 11.04 14.25 4.37
N SER A 192 10.44 14.44 5.55
CA SER A 192 11.04 15.18 6.64
C SER A 192 10.62 14.66 8.03
N LEU A 193 11.40 15.04 9.05
CA LEU A 193 11.09 14.74 10.45
C LEU A 193 9.80 15.44 10.88
N GLU A 194 9.59 16.67 10.40
CA GLU A 194 8.41 17.49 10.72
C GLU A 194 7.13 16.76 10.23
N GLN A 195 7.14 16.23 9.00
CA GLN A 195 6.02 15.43 8.49
C GLN A 195 5.76 14.17 9.33
N LEU A 196 6.83 13.48 9.75
CA LEU A 196 6.68 12.31 10.62
C LEU A 196 6.03 12.70 11.95
N MET A 197 6.49 13.78 12.56
CA MET A 197 5.94 14.27 13.84
C MET A 197 4.48 14.69 13.69
N GLU A 198 4.13 15.42 12.62
CA GLU A 198 2.77 15.85 12.33
C GLU A 198 1.81 14.65 12.16
N ILE A 199 2.20 13.67 11.35
CA ILE A 199 1.40 12.46 11.11
C ILE A 199 1.24 11.64 12.40
N THR A 200 2.30 11.44 13.16
CA THR A 200 2.25 10.65 14.41
C THR A 200 1.45 11.36 15.49
N SER A 201 1.53 12.69 15.60
CA SER A 201 0.70 13.49 16.50
C SER A 201 -0.78 13.37 16.11
N ALA A 202 -1.11 13.63 14.86
CA ALA A 202 -2.48 13.53 14.37
C ALA A 202 -3.07 12.11 14.53
N ALA A 203 -2.25 11.07 14.36
CA ALA A 203 -2.67 9.69 14.59
C ALA A 203 -2.93 9.39 16.08
N SER A 204 -2.16 9.99 17.00
CA SER A 204 -2.36 9.80 18.45
C SER A 204 -3.58 10.51 19.01
N GLU A 205 -3.98 11.63 18.39
CA GLU A 205 -5.18 12.41 18.77
C GLU A 205 -6.47 11.76 18.23
N PHE A 206 -6.32 10.75 17.37
CA PHE A 206 -7.45 10.14 16.64
C PHE A 206 -8.47 9.43 17.55
N THR A 207 -8.12 9.01 18.75
CA THR A 207 -8.99 8.25 19.65
C THR A 207 -10.34 8.93 19.97
N ASP A 208 -10.47 10.22 19.66
CA ASP A 208 -11.69 11.02 19.94
C ASP A 208 -12.53 11.35 18.68
N ILE A 209 -12.07 11.03 17.48
CA ILE A 209 -12.80 11.39 16.25
C ILE A 209 -13.88 10.35 15.94
N LYS A 210 -15.11 10.60 16.35
CA LYS A 210 -16.31 9.80 16.02
C LYS A 210 -16.91 10.19 14.67
N THR A 211 -16.12 10.19 13.61
CA THR A 211 -16.61 10.53 12.28
C THR A 211 -17.19 9.31 11.60
N LYS A 212 -18.44 9.41 11.15
CA LYS A 212 -19.05 8.40 10.29
C LYS A 212 -18.72 8.71 8.83
N PHE A 213 -17.88 7.92 8.23
CA PHE A 213 -17.63 8.00 6.81
C PHE A 213 -18.83 7.43 6.05
N SER A 214 -19.41 8.21 5.14
CA SER A 214 -20.52 7.75 4.29
C SER A 214 -20.07 6.51 3.49
N GLU A 215 -20.93 5.49 3.43
CA GLU A 215 -20.69 4.29 2.62
C GLU A 215 -20.81 4.56 1.11
N ASN A 216 -21.56 5.61 0.74
CA ASN A 216 -21.92 5.91 -0.65
C ASN A 216 -20.93 6.85 -1.36
N ILE A 217 -19.63 6.64 -1.22
CA ILE A 217 -18.65 7.36 -2.03
C ILE A 217 -18.46 6.63 -3.35
N ILE A 218 -18.81 7.31 -4.45
CA ILE A 218 -18.59 6.78 -5.79
C ILE A 218 -17.08 6.82 -6.08
N SER A 219 -16.50 5.65 -6.22
CA SER A 219 -15.11 5.48 -6.62
C SER A 219 -14.98 5.81 -8.11
N ASN A 220 -14.21 6.85 -8.44
CA ASN A 220 -13.85 7.16 -9.84
C ASN A 220 -12.48 6.55 -10.14
N ASN A 221 -12.45 5.51 -10.98
CA ASN A 221 -11.22 4.78 -11.29
C ASN A 221 -10.10 5.68 -11.81
N ASN A 222 -10.43 6.72 -12.58
CA ASN A 222 -9.43 7.67 -13.09
C ASN A 222 -8.87 8.59 -11.99
N LEU A 223 -9.60 8.81 -10.90
CA LEU A 223 -9.12 9.58 -9.76
C LEU A 223 -8.26 8.72 -8.84
N ILE A 224 -8.69 7.51 -8.51
CA ILE A 224 -8.07 6.68 -7.49
C ILE A 224 -6.80 5.94 -7.97
N ASP A 225 -6.60 5.85 -9.30
CA ASP A 225 -5.39 5.27 -9.88
C ASP A 225 -4.46 6.36 -10.43
N PRO A 226 -3.38 6.73 -9.73
CA PRO A 226 -2.45 7.75 -10.18
C PRO A 226 -1.77 7.46 -11.53
N ARG A 227 -1.78 6.21 -11.99
CA ARG A 227 -1.24 5.82 -13.31
C ARG A 227 -2.09 6.37 -14.47
N LEU A 228 -3.36 6.67 -14.18
CA LEU A 228 -4.34 7.21 -15.13
C LEU A 228 -4.46 8.74 -15.08
N TRP A 229 -3.70 9.40 -14.23
CA TRP A 229 -3.77 10.85 -14.10
C TRP A 229 -3.24 11.55 -15.35
N PRO A 230 -3.84 12.70 -15.74
CA PRO A 230 -3.34 13.50 -16.85
C PRO A 230 -1.88 13.88 -16.64
N SER A 231 -1.07 13.76 -17.68
CA SER A 231 0.30 14.26 -17.70
C SER A 231 0.29 15.77 -17.43
N SER A 232 1.33 16.27 -16.77
CA SER A 232 1.49 17.69 -16.41
C SER A 232 1.58 18.55 -17.63
#